data_2ea18897026f5a385ad923af36fcdda9
#
_entry.id   2ea18897026f5a385ad923af36fcdda9
#
_cell.length_a   1.000
_cell.length_b   1.000
_cell.length_c   1.000
_cell.angle_alpha   90.00
_cell.angle_beta   90.00
_cell.angle_gamma   90.00
#
_symmetry.space_group_name_H-M   'P 1'
#
loop_
_entity.id
_entity.type
_entity.pdbx_description
1 polymer ?
#
loop_
_entity_poly.entity_id
_entity_poly.type
_entity_poly.pdbx_seq_one_letter_code
_entity_poly.pdbx_strand_id
1 'polypeptide(L)'
;MKPYLNYSGVAVLAHRGGSIESYENTIESFYYSQSLGCRFIETDVQVSSDGIPYIFHDETLTRLLDKNDVFSNLHSSEIEDLRIFESHKIPRLDETLQTFPDMYFQIDVKTDEVAMPALEVIHQCKAEDRVCIASFNSARLSKVNNKYPEICLSMGPNEVSKMLLSSFGLFKKTIMGDCLQAVSYTHLTLPTKA
;
A
#
# COMPACT_ATOMS: atom_id res chain seq x y z
N MET A 1 8.42 18.12 -8.22
CA MET A 1 8.62 16.90 -7.37
C MET A 1 7.33 16.72 -6.59
N LYS A 2 6.83 15.51 -6.48
CA LYS A 2 5.61 15.21 -5.70
C LYS A 2 5.87 15.47 -4.21
N PRO A 3 4.89 16.02 -3.45
CA PRO A 3 5.07 16.30 -2.01
C PRO A 3 5.48 15.06 -1.22
N TYR A 4 4.92 13.89 -1.54
CA TYR A 4 5.30 12.61 -0.93
C TYR A 4 6.81 12.34 -0.96
N LEU A 5 7.53 12.80 -1.97
CA LEU A 5 8.99 12.61 -2.14
C LEU A 5 9.82 13.74 -1.53
N ASN A 6 9.19 14.73 -0.92
CA ASN A 6 9.89 15.88 -0.33
C ASN A 6 10.37 15.58 1.09
N TYR A 7 11.36 14.70 1.20
CA TYR A 7 12.04 14.38 2.46
C TYR A 7 13.55 14.27 2.25
N SER A 8 14.31 14.40 3.33
CA SER A 8 15.76 14.24 3.33
C SER A 8 16.16 12.90 3.95
N GLY A 9 17.13 12.22 3.33
CA GLY A 9 17.65 10.94 3.80
C GLY A 9 17.01 9.73 3.14
N VAL A 10 17.12 8.57 3.79
CA VAL A 10 16.57 7.30 3.31
C VAL A 10 15.17 7.11 3.87
N ALA A 11 14.19 6.88 3.00
CA ALA A 11 12.84 6.48 3.43
C ALA A 11 12.85 4.98 3.76
N VAL A 12 12.56 4.65 4.99
CA VAL A 12 12.30 3.28 5.44
C VAL A 12 10.80 3.12 5.54
N LEU A 13 10.24 2.21 4.74
CA LEU A 13 8.82 1.90 4.76
C LEU A 13 8.59 0.67 5.63
N ALA A 14 7.78 0.80 6.67
CA ALA A 14 7.36 -0.33 7.49
C ALA A 14 6.34 -1.18 6.69
N HIS A 15 6.79 -2.33 6.19
CA HIS A 15 5.97 -3.24 5.39
C HIS A 15 4.79 -3.75 6.20
N ARG A 16 3.58 -3.44 5.77
CA ARG A 16 2.31 -3.70 6.47
C ARG A 16 2.30 -3.21 7.92
N GLY A 17 3.03 -2.12 8.20
CA GLY A 17 3.15 -1.59 9.55
C GLY A 17 4.10 -2.35 10.47
N GLY A 18 5.03 -3.15 9.95
CA GLY A 18 5.99 -3.94 10.75
C GLY A 18 5.50 -5.36 11.03
N SER A 19 5.20 -6.09 9.96
CA SER A 19 4.57 -7.43 9.99
C SER A 19 5.41 -8.55 10.65
N ILE A 20 6.65 -8.29 11.01
CA ILE A 20 7.50 -9.28 11.71
C ILE A 20 7.36 -9.12 13.23
N GLU A 21 7.31 -7.88 13.72
CA GLU A 21 7.28 -7.55 15.14
C GLU A 21 5.87 -7.26 15.66
N SER A 22 4.91 -7.09 14.75
CA SER A 22 3.53 -6.71 15.07
C SER A 22 2.55 -7.41 14.12
N TYR A 23 1.26 -7.22 14.34
CA TYR A 23 0.20 -7.77 13.49
C TYR A 23 0.01 -6.95 12.22
N GLU A 24 0.28 -7.54 11.06
CA GLU A 24 0.24 -6.86 9.76
C GLU A 24 -1.07 -6.11 9.50
N ASN A 25 -0.98 -4.93 8.89
CA ASN A 25 -2.13 -4.18 8.40
C ASN A 25 -3.19 -3.87 9.48
N THR A 26 -2.74 -3.57 10.71
CA THR A 26 -3.59 -3.13 11.83
C THR A 26 -3.24 -1.72 12.27
N ILE A 27 -4.18 -1.04 12.93
CA ILE A 27 -3.95 0.28 13.53
C ILE A 27 -2.82 0.19 14.56
N GLU A 28 -2.78 -0.89 15.33
CA GLU A 28 -1.76 -1.14 16.35
C GLU A 28 -0.37 -1.27 15.75
N SER A 29 -0.22 -1.96 14.60
CA SER A 29 1.06 -2.06 13.91
C SER A 29 1.55 -0.71 13.39
N PHE A 30 0.64 0.15 12.95
CA PHE A 30 0.97 1.49 12.50
C PHE A 30 1.41 2.39 13.66
N TYR A 31 0.74 2.32 14.81
CA TYR A 31 1.21 2.97 16.05
C TYR A 31 2.56 2.44 16.50
N TYR A 32 2.78 1.13 16.43
CA TYR A 32 4.07 0.54 16.77
C TYR A 32 5.18 1.11 15.89
N SER A 33 5.02 1.11 14.58
CA SER A 33 6.00 1.68 13.65
C SER A 33 6.23 3.17 13.88
N GLN A 34 5.15 3.94 14.13
CA GLN A 34 5.25 5.36 14.48
C GLN A 34 6.07 5.57 15.77
N SER A 35 5.87 4.71 16.79
CA SER A 35 6.60 4.79 18.06
C SER A 35 8.10 4.54 17.90
N LEU A 36 8.49 3.80 16.87
CA LEU A 36 9.91 3.56 16.49
C LEU A 36 10.50 4.69 15.63
N GLY A 37 9.72 5.74 15.35
CA GLY A 37 10.15 6.87 14.51
C GLY A 37 10.02 6.62 13.01
N CYS A 38 9.39 5.53 12.56
CA CYS A 38 9.04 5.35 11.16
C CYS A 38 8.03 6.41 10.73
N ARG A 39 8.28 7.05 9.60
CA ARG A 39 7.39 8.03 9.00
C ARG A 39 6.60 7.48 7.82
N PHE A 40 7.02 6.36 7.28
CA PHE A 40 6.45 5.75 6.08
C PHE A 40 5.95 4.35 6.41
N ILE A 41 4.69 4.11 6.06
CA ILE A 41 4.02 2.81 6.13
C ILE A 41 3.78 2.34 4.70
N GLU A 42 4.12 1.10 4.43
CA GLU A 42 3.59 0.38 3.28
C GLU A 42 2.39 -0.45 3.73
N THR A 43 1.32 -0.46 2.93
CA THR A 43 0.08 -1.18 3.23
C THR A 43 -0.68 -1.55 1.97
N ASP A 44 -1.62 -2.46 2.10
CA ASP A 44 -2.41 -3.02 1.01
C ASP A 44 -3.89 -2.64 1.19
N VAL A 45 -4.62 -2.47 0.09
CA VAL A 45 -6.06 -2.20 0.16
C VAL A 45 -6.87 -3.15 -0.69
N GLN A 46 -8.01 -3.57 -0.12
CA GLN A 46 -9.10 -4.28 -0.76
C GLN A 46 -10.39 -3.46 -0.64
N VAL A 47 -11.44 -3.85 -1.37
CA VAL A 47 -12.72 -3.16 -1.36
C VAL A 47 -13.84 -4.12 -0.98
N SER A 48 -14.81 -3.67 -0.17
CA SER A 48 -16.03 -4.40 0.14
C SER A 48 -17.00 -4.39 -1.04
N SER A 49 -18.04 -5.23 -1.02
CA SER A 49 -19.06 -5.30 -2.06
C SER A 49 -19.88 -4.02 -2.22
N ASP A 50 -19.95 -3.20 -1.19
CA ASP A 50 -20.59 -1.88 -1.17
C ASP A 50 -19.59 -0.72 -1.39
N GLY A 51 -18.35 -1.02 -1.80
CA GLY A 51 -17.39 -0.03 -2.30
C GLY A 51 -16.54 0.66 -1.24
N ILE A 52 -16.48 0.17 -0.01
CA ILE A 52 -15.66 0.73 1.07
C ILE A 52 -14.24 0.14 1.03
N PRO A 53 -13.16 0.95 0.94
CA PRO A 53 -11.79 0.45 0.98
C PRO A 53 -11.34 0.13 2.41
N TYR A 54 -10.71 -1.05 2.55
CA TYR A 54 -10.15 -1.56 3.81
C TYR A 54 -8.66 -1.88 3.66
N ILE A 55 -7.93 -1.76 4.75
CA ILE A 55 -6.53 -2.17 4.84
C ILE A 55 -6.47 -3.69 4.98
N PHE A 56 -6.20 -4.38 3.87
CA PHE A 56 -6.14 -5.85 3.84
C PHE A 56 -5.34 -6.32 2.62
N HIS A 57 -4.52 -7.37 2.81
CA HIS A 57 -3.63 -7.84 1.74
C HIS A 57 -4.29 -8.86 0.82
N ASP A 58 -4.90 -9.89 1.38
CA ASP A 58 -5.28 -11.10 0.65
C ASP A 58 -6.61 -10.92 -0.12
N GLU A 59 -6.77 -11.64 -1.19
CA GLU A 59 -8.03 -11.71 -1.94
C GLU A 59 -9.14 -12.45 -1.15
N THR A 60 -8.73 -13.37 -0.27
CA THR A 60 -9.63 -14.19 0.56
C THR A 60 -9.29 -14.07 2.04
N LEU A 61 -10.21 -14.49 2.90
CA LEU A 61 -10.02 -14.50 4.35
C LEU A 61 -9.24 -15.74 4.85
N THR A 62 -8.83 -16.65 3.96
CA THR A 62 -8.31 -17.98 4.32
C THR A 62 -7.10 -17.93 5.24
N ARG A 63 -6.11 -17.08 4.93
CA ARG A 63 -4.85 -17.05 5.68
C ARG A 63 -5.01 -16.55 7.13
N LEU A 64 -5.85 -15.53 7.33
CA LEU A 64 -5.97 -14.87 8.63
C LEU A 64 -7.18 -15.34 9.46
N LEU A 65 -8.20 -15.90 8.81
CA LEU A 65 -9.48 -16.22 9.46
C LEU A 65 -9.94 -17.66 9.20
N ASP A 66 -9.20 -18.45 8.41
CA ASP A 66 -9.57 -19.82 8.01
C ASP A 66 -10.98 -19.88 7.35
N LYS A 67 -11.35 -18.83 6.60
CA LYS A 67 -12.61 -18.72 5.86
C LYS A 67 -12.32 -18.58 4.37
N ASN A 68 -13.07 -19.28 3.52
CA ASN A 68 -12.86 -19.24 2.05
C ASN A 68 -13.60 -18.08 1.36
N ASP A 69 -14.10 -17.12 2.11
CA ASP A 69 -14.80 -15.98 1.57
C ASP A 69 -13.84 -15.07 0.81
N VAL A 70 -14.28 -14.60 -0.35
CA VAL A 70 -13.58 -13.57 -1.13
C VAL A 70 -13.91 -12.21 -0.50
N PHE A 71 -12.88 -11.44 -0.18
CA PHE A 71 -13.01 -10.16 0.53
C PHE A 71 -13.99 -9.20 -0.16
N SER A 72 -13.87 -9.04 -1.48
CA SER A 72 -14.71 -8.13 -2.27
C SER A 72 -16.19 -8.53 -2.35
N ASN A 73 -16.55 -9.74 -1.94
CA ASN A 73 -17.94 -10.18 -1.88
C ASN A 73 -18.63 -9.85 -0.55
N LEU A 74 -17.85 -9.46 0.47
CA LEU A 74 -18.39 -9.13 1.78
C LEU A 74 -18.88 -7.68 1.84
N HIS A 75 -20.02 -7.48 2.45
CA HIS A 75 -20.52 -6.13 2.76
C HIS A 75 -19.70 -5.52 3.91
N SER A 76 -19.58 -4.20 3.94
CA SER A 76 -18.79 -3.50 4.98
C SER A 76 -19.23 -3.88 6.40
N SER A 77 -20.51 -4.02 6.65
CA SER A 77 -21.03 -4.47 7.96
C SER A 77 -20.54 -5.86 8.37
N GLU A 78 -20.35 -6.77 7.42
CA GLU A 78 -19.79 -8.09 7.70
C GLU A 78 -18.29 -8.01 8.04
N ILE A 79 -17.55 -7.15 7.31
CA ILE A 79 -16.13 -6.93 7.54
C ILE A 79 -15.86 -6.29 8.91
N GLU A 80 -16.70 -5.34 9.34
CA GLU A 80 -16.58 -4.68 10.64
C GLU A 80 -16.76 -5.62 11.84
N ASP A 81 -17.47 -6.75 11.65
CA ASP A 81 -17.62 -7.80 12.65
C ASP A 81 -16.45 -8.79 12.68
N LEU A 82 -15.60 -8.81 11.66
CA LEU A 82 -14.43 -9.69 11.63
C LEU A 82 -13.35 -9.23 12.62
N ARG A 83 -12.62 -10.22 13.13
CA ARG A 83 -11.43 -9.99 13.96
C ARG A 83 -10.28 -10.82 13.44
N ILE A 84 -9.22 -10.17 12.98
CA ILE A 84 -7.95 -10.81 12.61
C ILE A 84 -7.06 -10.92 13.86
N PHE A 85 -6.17 -11.88 13.88
CA PHE A 85 -5.26 -12.11 15.03
C PHE A 85 -6.01 -12.08 16.37
N GLU A 86 -7.16 -12.76 16.43
CA GLU A 86 -8.05 -12.91 17.58
C GLU A 86 -8.84 -11.67 18.02
N SER A 87 -8.29 -10.45 17.91
CA SER A 87 -8.91 -9.26 18.50
C SER A 87 -8.94 -8.02 17.64
N HIS A 88 -8.09 -7.95 16.60
CA HIS A 88 -7.92 -6.71 15.81
C HIS A 88 -8.98 -6.58 14.72
N LYS A 89 -9.53 -5.38 14.58
CA LYS A 89 -10.40 -5.07 13.43
C LYS A 89 -9.57 -4.96 12.14
N ILE A 90 -10.22 -5.19 11.02
CA ILE A 90 -9.68 -4.83 9.70
C ILE A 90 -9.94 -3.32 9.53
N PRO A 91 -8.89 -2.47 9.44
CA PRO A 91 -9.08 -1.03 9.43
C PRO A 91 -9.67 -0.55 8.10
N ARG A 92 -10.52 0.46 8.15
CA ARG A 92 -10.94 1.22 6.96
C ARG A 92 -9.82 2.16 6.53
N LEU A 93 -9.73 2.42 5.23
CA LEU A 93 -8.73 3.34 4.69
C LEU A 93 -8.94 4.78 5.17
N ASP A 94 -10.18 5.26 5.21
CA ASP A 94 -10.51 6.61 5.68
C ASP A 94 -10.15 6.81 7.16
N GLU A 95 -10.51 5.87 8.03
CA GLU A 95 -10.16 5.88 9.45
C GLU A 95 -8.64 5.87 9.64
N THR A 96 -7.94 5.04 8.87
CA THR A 96 -6.47 4.94 8.93
C THR A 96 -5.81 6.28 8.57
N LEU A 97 -6.20 6.88 7.45
CA LEU A 97 -5.64 8.16 7.02
C LEU A 97 -5.95 9.30 7.99
N GLN A 98 -7.12 9.29 8.64
CA GLN A 98 -7.47 10.29 9.65
C GLN A 98 -6.74 10.07 10.98
N THR A 99 -6.52 8.80 11.37
CA THR A 99 -5.82 8.45 12.61
C THR A 99 -4.34 8.84 12.56
N PHE A 100 -3.73 8.78 11.36
CA PHE A 100 -2.30 9.05 11.16
C PHE A 100 -2.06 10.23 10.19
N PRO A 101 -2.44 11.46 10.55
CA PRO A 101 -2.38 12.61 9.63
C PRO A 101 -0.95 13.00 9.23
N ASP A 102 0.05 12.69 10.06
CA ASP A 102 1.45 13.04 9.85
C ASP A 102 2.30 11.90 9.23
N MET A 103 1.68 10.73 9.01
CA MET A 103 2.35 9.57 8.41
C MET A 103 2.20 9.58 6.89
N TYR A 104 3.22 9.07 6.22
CA TYR A 104 3.24 8.83 4.78
C TYR A 104 2.85 7.38 4.50
N PHE A 105 1.96 7.18 3.55
CA PHE A 105 1.48 5.85 3.17
C PHE A 105 1.82 5.51 1.73
N GLN A 106 2.45 4.36 1.53
CA GLN A 106 2.42 3.68 0.25
C GLN A 106 1.29 2.68 0.26
N ILE A 107 0.36 2.83 -0.65
CA ILE A 107 -0.85 2.00 -0.73
C ILE A 107 -0.81 1.16 -1.99
N ASP A 108 -0.67 -0.17 -1.83
CA ASP A 108 -0.79 -1.11 -2.94
C ASP A 108 -2.26 -1.41 -3.23
N VAL A 109 -2.72 -0.94 -4.39
CA VAL A 109 -4.08 -1.19 -4.88
C VAL A 109 -4.13 -2.53 -5.60
N LYS A 110 -4.74 -3.54 -4.96
CA LYS A 110 -4.70 -4.94 -5.39
C LYS A 110 -5.54 -5.22 -6.64
N THR A 111 -6.70 -4.58 -6.78
CA THR A 111 -7.65 -4.82 -7.87
C THR A 111 -8.04 -3.53 -8.58
N ASP A 112 -8.68 -3.63 -9.76
CA ASP A 112 -9.16 -2.46 -10.48
C ASP A 112 -10.37 -1.83 -9.75
N GLU A 113 -11.15 -2.64 -9.06
CA GLU A 113 -12.34 -2.24 -8.30
C GLU A 113 -12.00 -1.34 -7.12
N VAL A 114 -10.87 -1.62 -6.42
CA VAL A 114 -10.45 -0.81 -5.26
C VAL A 114 -9.77 0.50 -5.65
N ALA A 115 -9.21 0.58 -6.86
CA ALA A 115 -8.37 1.71 -7.25
C ALA A 115 -9.12 3.06 -7.17
N MET A 116 -10.32 3.14 -7.72
CA MET A 116 -11.09 4.39 -7.70
C MET A 116 -11.68 4.72 -6.33
N PRO A 117 -12.31 3.80 -5.58
CA PRO A 117 -12.75 4.05 -4.21
C PRO A 117 -11.60 4.50 -3.28
N ALA A 118 -10.42 3.88 -3.38
CA ALA A 118 -9.26 4.30 -2.59
C ALA A 118 -8.82 5.74 -2.89
N LEU A 119 -8.79 6.12 -4.17
CA LEU A 119 -8.45 7.49 -4.57
C LEU A 119 -9.47 8.52 -4.09
N GLU A 120 -10.75 8.19 -4.12
CA GLU A 120 -11.82 9.06 -3.60
C GLU A 120 -11.68 9.28 -2.10
N VAL A 121 -11.36 8.23 -1.34
CA VAL A 121 -11.07 8.32 0.10
C VAL A 121 -9.83 9.18 0.36
N ILE A 122 -8.73 8.98 -0.38
CA ILE A 122 -7.51 9.77 -0.26
C ILE A 122 -7.81 11.25 -0.48
N HIS A 123 -8.61 11.57 -1.50
CA HIS A 123 -9.02 12.95 -1.81
C HIS A 123 -9.91 13.55 -0.70
N GLN A 124 -10.91 12.81 -0.23
CA GLN A 124 -11.79 13.24 0.86
C GLN A 124 -11.01 13.50 2.16
N CYS A 125 -9.99 12.69 2.44
CA CYS A 125 -9.09 12.83 3.60
C CYS A 125 -7.99 13.90 3.38
N LYS A 126 -7.91 14.53 2.21
CA LYS A 126 -6.85 15.48 1.82
C LYS A 126 -5.45 14.91 2.04
N ALA A 127 -5.26 13.65 1.62
CA ALA A 127 -4.05 12.88 1.89
C ALA A 127 -3.12 12.76 0.67
N GLU A 128 -3.41 13.45 -0.45
CA GLU A 128 -2.69 13.34 -1.71
C GLU A 128 -1.18 13.60 -1.56
N ASP A 129 -0.83 14.56 -0.72
CA ASP A 129 0.56 14.99 -0.50
C ASP A 129 1.40 13.98 0.28
N ARG A 130 0.76 13.03 0.94
CA ARG A 130 1.41 12.03 1.81
C ARG A 130 1.10 10.58 1.43
N VAL A 131 0.50 10.37 0.26
CA VAL A 131 0.20 9.03 -0.27
C VAL A 131 0.94 8.79 -1.57
N CYS A 132 1.49 7.59 -1.70
CA CYS A 132 2.02 7.03 -2.95
C CYS A 132 1.21 5.79 -3.30
N ILE A 133 0.65 5.75 -4.50
CA ILE A 133 -0.05 4.56 -5.00
C ILE A 133 0.92 3.62 -5.68
N ALA A 134 0.85 2.35 -5.28
CA ALA A 134 1.57 1.25 -5.92
C ALA A 134 0.59 0.24 -6.52
N SER A 135 1.03 -0.46 -7.54
CA SER A 135 0.34 -1.62 -8.10
C SER A 135 1.24 -2.44 -8.99
N PHE A 136 1.05 -3.74 -9.00
CA PHE A 136 1.67 -4.64 -9.97
C PHE A 136 1.03 -4.57 -11.36
N ASN A 137 -0.02 -3.77 -11.55
CA ASN A 137 -0.69 -3.55 -12.83
C ASN A 137 -0.42 -2.14 -13.35
N SER A 138 0.48 -2.01 -14.34
CA SER A 138 0.84 -0.71 -14.96
C SER A 138 -0.36 -0.02 -15.63
N ALA A 139 -1.34 -0.76 -16.14
CA ALA A 139 -2.54 -0.17 -16.73
C ALA A 139 -3.41 0.50 -15.65
N ARG A 140 -3.49 -0.10 -14.46
CA ARG A 140 -4.17 0.49 -13.28
C ARG A 140 -3.49 1.79 -12.86
N LEU A 141 -2.16 1.78 -12.73
CA LEU A 141 -1.38 2.99 -12.42
C LEU A 141 -1.61 4.11 -13.47
N SER A 142 -1.73 3.75 -14.74
CA SER A 142 -2.05 4.72 -15.80
C SER A 142 -3.43 5.36 -15.61
N LYS A 143 -4.45 4.59 -15.22
CA LYS A 143 -5.80 5.12 -14.89
C LYS A 143 -5.74 6.07 -13.69
N VAL A 144 -4.99 5.70 -12.64
CA VAL A 144 -4.75 6.56 -11.47
C VAL A 144 -4.13 7.88 -11.88
N ASN A 145 -3.02 7.85 -12.62
CA ASN A 145 -2.30 9.04 -13.08
C ASN A 145 -3.16 9.98 -13.92
N ASN A 146 -4.06 9.43 -14.73
CA ASN A 146 -4.94 10.24 -15.58
C ASN A 146 -6.01 10.98 -14.77
N LYS A 147 -6.49 10.40 -13.66
CA LYS A 147 -7.56 10.98 -12.83
C LYS A 147 -7.02 11.90 -11.74
N TYR A 148 -5.89 11.52 -11.13
CA TYR A 148 -5.25 12.24 -10.01
C TYR A 148 -3.74 12.39 -10.27
N PRO A 149 -3.35 13.27 -11.21
CA PRO A 149 -1.94 13.42 -11.61
C PRO A 149 -1.05 14.01 -10.50
N GLU A 150 -1.64 14.57 -9.44
CA GLU A 150 -0.94 15.11 -8.27
C GLU A 150 -0.45 14.02 -7.32
N ILE A 151 -1.11 12.85 -7.26
CA ILE A 151 -0.72 11.75 -6.37
C ILE A 151 0.59 11.12 -6.83
N CYS A 152 1.47 10.80 -5.89
CA CYS A 152 2.72 10.07 -6.16
C CYS A 152 2.42 8.64 -6.61
N LEU A 153 3.17 8.17 -7.61
CA LEU A 153 3.04 6.81 -8.13
C LEU A 153 4.36 6.05 -8.04
N SER A 154 4.31 4.84 -7.54
CA SER A 154 5.39 3.86 -7.69
C SER A 154 5.43 3.34 -9.12
N MET A 155 6.62 3.04 -9.64
CA MET A 155 6.79 2.40 -10.93
C MET A 155 6.23 0.98 -10.90
N GLY A 156 5.40 0.64 -11.89
CA GLY A 156 4.95 -0.72 -12.10
C GLY A 156 5.99 -1.59 -12.81
N PRO A 157 5.75 -2.90 -12.97
CA PRO A 157 6.72 -3.82 -13.60
C PRO A 157 7.16 -3.42 -15.00
N ASN A 158 6.23 -2.90 -15.81
CA ASN A 158 6.53 -2.44 -17.17
C ASN A 158 7.45 -1.20 -17.16
N GLU A 159 7.26 -0.30 -16.21
CA GLU A 159 8.03 0.93 -16.07
C GLU A 159 9.44 0.61 -15.58
N VAL A 160 9.60 -0.34 -14.66
CA VAL A 160 10.90 -0.85 -14.20
C VAL A 160 11.66 -1.50 -15.36
N SER A 161 10.99 -2.34 -16.16
CA SER A 161 11.59 -2.95 -17.35
C SER A 161 12.04 -1.91 -18.38
N LYS A 162 11.22 -0.88 -18.64
CA LYS A 162 11.58 0.23 -19.53
C LYS A 162 12.76 1.04 -18.99
N MET A 163 12.81 1.27 -17.68
CA MET A 163 13.91 1.98 -17.02
C MET A 163 15.22 1.20 -17.20
N LEU A 164 15.23 -0.11 -17.00
CA LEU A 164 16.39 -0.97 -17.22
C LEU A 164 16.83 -0.93 -18.69
N LEU A 165 15.92 -1.09 -19.65
CA LEU A 165 16.25 -0.99 -21.08
C LEU A 165 16.79 0.40 -21.45
N SER A 166 16.27 1.46 -20.83
CA SER A 166 16.76 2.82 -21.03
C SER A 166 18.20 3.02 -20.55
N SER A 167 18.60 2.36 -19.47
CA SER A 167 19.98 2.41 -18.95
C SER A 167 21.00 1.80 -19.94
N PHE A 168 20.57 0.90 -20.81
CA PHE A 168 21.36 0.35 -21.91
C PHE A 168 21.26 1.14 -23.21
N GLY A 169 20.61 2.31 -23.21
CA GLY A 169 20.42 3.14 -24.41
C GLY A 169 19.37 2.62 -25.40
N LEU A 170 18.64 1.56 -25.05
CA LEU A 170 17.66 0.90 -25.90
C LEU A 170 16.27 1.56 -25.89
N PHE A 171 16.04 2.53 -25.01
CA PHE A 171 14.74 3.19 -24.84
C PHE A 171 14.91 4.67 -24.53
N LYS A 172 14.13 5.56 -25.19
CA LYS A 172 14.16 7.03 -25.00
C LYS A 172 12.79 7.61 -24.69
N LYS A 173 11.85 6.84 -24.14
CA LYS A 173 10.51 7.35 -23.79
C LYS A 173 10.44 7.75 -22.32
N THR A 174 9.60 8.74 -22.03
CA THR A 174 9.22 9.10 -20.66
C THR A 174 8.62 7.87 -19.96
N ILE A 175 9.15 7.53 -18.80
CA ILE A 175 8.70 6.42 -17.97
C ILE A 175 7.69 7.00 -16.99
N MET A 176 6.54 6.35 -16.83
CA MET A 176 5.53 6.75 -15.84
C MET A 176 5.97 6.25 -14.45
N GLY A 177 5.64 7.02 -13.42
CA GLY A 177 5.99 6.73 -12.03
C GLY A 177 7.04 7.70 -11.50
N ASP A 178 6.90 8.03 -10.24
CA ASP A 178 7.69 9.06 -9.56
C ASP A 178 8.80 8.45 -8.70
N CYS A 179 8.64 7.20 -8.27
CA CYS A 179 9.63 6.48 -7.46
C CYS A 179 9.66 4.99 -7.80
N LEU A 180 10.79 4.36 -7.48
CA LEU A 180 10.96 2.91 -7.51
C LEU A 180 11.05 2.41 -6.07
N GLN A 181 10.32 1.36 -5.79
CA GLN A 181 10.35 0.69 -4.50
C GLN A 181 10.70 -0.78 -4.68
N ALA A 182 11.55 -1.26 -3.81
CA ALA A 182 11.93 -2.66 -3.75
C ALA A 182 11.59 -3.19 -2.36
N VAL A 183 10.84 -4.28 -2.29
CA VAL A 183 10.68 -5.02 -1.04
C VAL A 183 11.96 -5.83 -0.85
N SER A 184 12.76 -5.47 0.14
CA SER A 184 13.89 -6.28 0.54
C SER A 184 13.40 -7.37 1.48
N TYR A 185 13.22 -8.57 0.98
CA TYR A 185 13.16 -9.75 1.85
C TYR A 185 14.55 -10.02 2.39
N THR A 186 14.92 -9.33 3.45
CA THR A 186 16.18 -9.59 4.14
C THR A 186 16.07 -10.79 5.07
N HIS A 187 15.78 -11.95 4.52
CA HIS A 187 16.25 -13.19 5.08
C HIS A 187 17.57 -13.61 4.39
N LEU A 188 18.56 -12.75 4.47
CA LEU A 188 19.94 -13.16 4.37
C LEU A 188 20.27 -13.86 5.70
N THR A 189 19.85 -15.10 5.86
CA THR A 189 20.55 -16.03 6.75
C THR A 189 21.92 -16.24 6.12
N LEU A 190 22.90 -15.46 6.59
CA LEU A 190 24.30 -15.81 6.38
C LEU A 190 24.47 -17.22 6.97
N PRO A 191 25.01 -18.19 6.21
CA PRO A 191 25.33 -19.48 6.79
C PRO A 191 26.36 -19.23 7.87
N THR A 192 25.98 -19.40 9.13
CA THR A 192 26.91 -19.53 10.24
C THR A 192 27.72 -20.78 9.97
N LYS A 193 28.95 -20.61 9.49
CA LYS A 193 29.92 -21.70 9.50
C LYS A 193 30.15 -22.07 10.95
N ALA A 194 29.76 -23.33 11.28
CA ALA A 194 30.23 -24.01 12.46
C ALA A 194 31.74 -24.27 12.36
#